data_91da76403e7583f42c077ab708bae076
#
_entry.id   91da76403e7583f42c077ab708bae076
#
_cell.length_a   1.000
_cell.length_b   1.000
_cell.length_c   1.000
_cell.angle_alpha   90.00
_cell.angle_beta   90.00
_cell.angle_gamma   90.00
#
_symmetry.space_group_name_H-M   'P 1'
#
loop_
_entity.id
_entity.type
_entity.pdbx_description
1 polymer ?
#
loop_
_entity_poly.entity_id
_entity_poly.type
_entity_poly.pdbx_seq_one_letter_code
_entity_poly.pdbx_strand_id
1 'polypeptide(L)'
;MRNALYALLFNLYRLFCWSLVLMGILPIAHAATPPDWSKGAYAYSAEQTPLSAVLQDFAGSHGVDLVLGNVQDVNIEAKIRADNAVAFLDRLALEHRFQWFVYNNVLYASPQDEQASVRIEVSQDAAPDMKQALTGIGLLDSRFGWGELPEEGVVLVTGPAEYVNLIRNFSQQRETKEDRRKVMIFPLRYASVSDRTIQYRDQRLVIPGVATILNELMDGNRSASAGASAAASGMGND
;
A
#
# COMPACT_ATOMS: atom_id res chain seq x y z
N MET A 1 -53.40 23.53 -15.80
CA MET A 1 -52.02 23.84 -15.35
C MET A 1 -51.61 23.08 -14.08
N ARG A 2 -52.48 22.81 -13.12
CA ARG A 2 -52.15 22.12 -11.84
C ARG A 2 -51.65 20.65 -12.01
N ASN A 3 -52.22 19.91 -12.95
CA ASN A 3 -51.87 18.47 -13.15
C ASN A 3 -50.51 18.28 -13.83
N ALA A 4 -50.04 19.23 -14.63
CA ALA A 4 -48.71 19.20 -15.25
C ALA A 4 -47.58 19.43 -14.22
N LEU A 5 -47.85 20.28 -13.22
CA LEU A 5 -46.90 20.56 -12.14
C LEU A 5 -46.66 19.35 -11.24
N TYR A 6 -47.69 18.59 -10.91
CA TYR A 6 -47.58 17.35 -10.12
C TYR A 6 -46.87 16.24 -10.87
N ALA A 7 -47.06 16.10 -12.18
CA ALA A 7 -46.35 15.13 -12.99
C ALA A 7 -44.84 15.45 -13.07
N LEU A 8 -44.48 16.72 -13.13
CA LEU A 8 -43.10 17.19 -13.19
C LEU A 8 -42.38 16.98 -11.83
N LEU A 9 -43.05 17.28 -10.72
CA LEU A 9 -42.53 17.03 -9.36
C LEU A 9 -42.36 15.52 -9.07
N PHE A 10 -43.30 14.69 -9.54
CA PHE A 10 -43.23 13.24 -9.35
C PHE A 10 -42.08 12.60 -10.16
N ASN A 11 -41.81 13.06 -11.37
CA ASN A 11 -40.66 12.61 -12.16
C ASN A 11 -39.32 13.11 -11.55
N LEU A 12 -39.28 14.32 -11.02
CA LEU A 12 -38.10 14.86 -10.34
C LEU A 12 -37.78 14.06 -9.08
N TYR A 13 -38.81 13.68 -8.29
CA TYR A 13 -38.67 12.83 -7.10
C TYR A 13 -38.18 11.41 -7.45
N ARG A 14 -38.71 10.83 -8.53
CA ARG A 14 -38.23 9.50 -9.02
C ARG A 14 -36.76 9.55 -9.46
N LEU A 15 -36.33 10.59 -10.16
CA LEU A 15 -34.93 10.79 -10.57
C LEU A 15 -34.02 11.00 -9.36
N PHE A 16 -34.50 11.75 -8.34
CA PHE A 16 -33.74 11.97 -7.11
C PHE A 16 -33.61 10.69 -6.28
N CYS A 17 -34.66 9.88 -6.14
CA CYS A 17 -34.59 8.60 -5.46
C CYS A 17 -33.68 7.59 -6.19
N TRP A 18 -33.65 7.59 -7.53
CA TRP A 18 -32.74 6.73 -8.29
C TRP A 18 -31.28 7.17 -8.15
N SER A 19 -31.00 8.47 -8.06
CA SER A 19 -29.63 8.96 -7.83
C SER A 19 -29.11 8.62 -6.43
N LEU A 20 -30.01 8.57 -5.42
CA LEU A 20 -29.62 8.20 -4.04
C LEU A 20 -29.30 6.70 -3.89
N VAL A 21 -29.97 5.84 -4.65
CA VAL A 21 -29.72 4.37 -4.65
C VAL A 21 -28.40 4.03 -5.34
N LEU A 22 -27.94 4.85 -6.30
CA LEU A 22 -26.66 4.61 -7.00
C LEU A 22 -25.42 5.03 -6.20
N MET A 23 -25.59 5.80 -5.10
CA MET A 23 -24.49 6.34 -4.30
C MET A 23 -24.09 5.45 -3.11
N GLY A 24 -24.68 4.26 -2.99
CA GLY A 24 -24.57 3.40 -1.79
C GLY A 24 -23.70 2.16 -1.92
N ILE A 25 -23.03 1.89 -3.05
CA ILE A 25 -22.16 0.71 -3.18
C ILE A 25 -20.73 1.17 -3.41
N LEU A 26 -20.11 1.72 -2.36
CA LEU A 26 -18.65 1.72 -2.28
C LEU A 26 -18.22 0.26 -2.03
N PRO A 27 -17.36 -0.33 -2.86
CA PRO A 27 -16.77 -1.62 -2.54
C PRO A 27 -15.97 -1.45 -1.25
N ILE A 28 -16.41 -2.11 -0.18
CA ILE A 28 -15.59 -2.27 1.03
C ILE A 28 -14.40 -3.10 0.55
N ALA A 29 -13.24 -2.46 0.39
CA ALA A 29 -12.00 -3.14 0.13
C ALA A 29 -11.71 -4.03 1.34
N HIS A 30 -12.03 -5.31 1.23
CA HIS A 30 -11.61 -6.32 2.20
C HIS A 30 -10.13 -6.58 1.96
N ALA A 31 -9.38 -6.69 3.04
CA ALA A 31 -8.00 -7.14 3.02
C ALA A 31 -7.86 -8.37 2.12
N ALA A 32 -6.82 -8.38 1.33
CA ALA A 32 -6.68 -9.22 0.16
C ALA A 32 -6.47 -10.70 0.47
N THR A 33 -7.55 -11.35 0.84
CA THR A 33 -7.67 -12.78 0.54
C THR A 33 -7.74 -12.90 -0.98
N PRO A 34 -6.96 -13.77 -1.64
CA PRO A 34 -7.06 -13.95 -3.08
C PRO A 34 -8.52 -14.13 -3.49
N PRO A 35 -9.02 -13.45 -4.51
CA PRO A 35 -10.46 -13.37 -4.82
C PRO A 35 -11.13 -14.73 -5.03
N ASP A 36 -10.38 -15.78 -5.33
CA ASP A 36 -10.90 -17.11 -5.58
C ASP A 36 -11.08 -17.97 -4.32
N TRP A 37 -10.51 -17.57 -3.19
CA TRP A 37 -10.59 -18.32 -1.93
C TRP A 37 -11.97 -18.27 -1.26
N SER A 38 -12.78 -17.30 -1.59
CA SER A 38 -14.16 -17.17 -1.14
C SER A 38 -15.16 -17.95 -1.98
N LYS A 39 -14.74 -18.54 -3.10
CA LYS A 39 -15.60 -19.23 -4.06
C LYS A 39 -15.35 -20.73 -4.05
N GLY A 40 -16.46 -21.51 -4.09
CA GLY A 40 -16.45 -22.95 -4.23
C GLY A 40 -16.12 -23.70 -2.92
N ALA A 41 -16.77 -24.84 -2.74
CA ALA A 41 -16.57 -25.70 -1.59
C ALA A 41 -15.14 -26.26 -1.58
N TYR A 42 -14.54 -26.30 -0.40
CA TYR A 42 -13.23 -26.89 -0.18
C TYR A 42 -13.35 -28.13 0.71
N ALA A 43 -12.70 -29.21 0.32
CA ALA A 43 -12.69 -30.45 1.09
C ALA A 43 -11.26 -31.01 1.18
N TYR A 44 -10.84 -31.39 2.37
CA TYR A 44 -9.54 -32.00 2.64
C TYR A 44 -9.71 -33.23 3.54
N SER A 45 -8.95 -34.28 3.27
CA SER A 45 -8.92 -35.49 4.09
C SER A 45 -7.51 -35.68 4.63
N ALA A 46 -7.34 -35.52 5.93
CA ALA A 46 -6.11 -35.76 6.65
C ALA A 46 -6.18 -37.11 7.37
N GLU A 47 -5.14 -37.93 7.23
CA GLU A 47 -4.96 -39.21 7.91
C GLU A 47 -3.61 -39.17 8.63
N GLN A 48 -3.61 -38.80 9.93
CA GLN A 48 -2.39 -38.62 10.73
C GLN A 48 -1.39 -37.65 10.07
N THR A 49 -1.92 -36.60 9.42
CA THR A 49 -1.12 -35.64 8.66
C THR A 49 -0.74 -34.47 9.58
N PRO A 50 0.56 -34.08 9.66
CA PRO A 50 0.96 -32.90 10.43
C PRO A 50 0.27 -31.63 9.93
N LEU A 51 -0.07 -30.72 10.84
CA LEU A 51 -0.69 -29.44 10.49
C LEU A 51 0.13 -28.64 9.47
N SER A 52 1.45 -28.67 9.62
CA SER A 52 2.39 -28.03 8.67
C SER A 52 2.22 -28.58 7.26
N ALA A 53 2.05 -29.90 7.10
CA ALA A 53 1.83 -30.53 5.80
C ALA A 53 0.44 -30.16 5.23
N VAL A 54 -0.60 -30.12 6.07
CA VAL A 54 -1.93 -29.69 5.64
C VAL A 54 -1.91 -28.24 5.11
N LEU A 55 -1.21 -27.35 5.82
CA LEU A 55 -1.05 -25.95 5.37
C LEU A 55 -0.20 -25.84 4.11
N GLN A 56 0.83 -26.68 3.96
CA GLN A 56 1.65 -26.73 2.74
C GLN A 56 0.85 -27.21 1.53
N ASP A 57 0.04 -28.26 1.69
CA ASP A 57 -0.84 -28.78 0.64
C ASP A 57 -1.90 -27.74 0.24
N PHE A 58 -2.44 -27.05 1.24
CA PHE A 58 -3.38 -25.95 1.01
C PHE A 58 -2.74 -24.82 0.20
N ALA A 59 -1.57 -24.34 0.64
CA ALA A 59 -0.84 -23.28 -0.04
C ALA A 59 -0.50 -23.67 -1.49
N GLY A 60 0.01 -24.88 -1.69
CA GLY A 60 0.32 -25.44 -3.00
C GLY A 60 -0.90 -25.54 -3.91
N SER A 61 -2.07 -25.96 -3.39
CA SER A 61 -3.30 -26.07 -4.16
C SER A 61 -3.85 -24.72 -4.63
N HIS A 62 -3.49 -23.65 -3.92
CA HIS A 62 -3.90 -22.27 -4.24
C HIS A 62 -2.79 -21.43 -4.89
N GLY A 63 -1.63 -22.02 -5.15
CA GLY A 63 -0.52 -21.35 -5.82
C GLY A 63 0.10 -20.21 -4.99
N VAL A 64 0.08 -20.32 -3.67
CA VAL A 64 0.71 -19.37 -2.75
C VAL A 64 1.85 -20.03 -2.02
N ASP A 65 2.87 -19.27 -1.62
CA ASP A 65 3.93 -19.72 -0.74
C ASP A 65 3.46 -19.77 0.71
N LEU A 66 4.05 -20.61 1.54
CA LEU A 66 3.75 -20.71 2.97
C LEU A 66 4.93 -20.20 3.81
N VAL A 67 4.64 -19.28 4.72
CA VAL A 67 5.54 -18.93 5.84
C VAL A 67 4.87 -19.36 7.13
N LEU A 68 5.43 -20.38 7.75
CA LEU A 68 4.94 -20.97 9.00
C LEU A 68 5.81 -20.49 10.16
N GLY A 69 5.20 -19.78 11.12
CA GLY A 69 5.83 -19.45 12.40
C GLY A 69 5.88 -20.65 13.35
N ASN A 70 6.06 -20.39 14.64
CA ASN A 70 6.18 -21.44 15.67
C ASN A 70 4.84 -22.13 15.99
N VAL A 71 4.03 -22.40 14.98
CA VAL A 71 2.75 -23.10 15.17
C VAL A 71 3.01 -24.53 15.63
N GLN A 72 2.28 -24.97 16.66
CA GLN A 72 2.41 -26.33 17.17
C GLN A 72 2.00 -27.34 16.07
N ASP A 73 2.94 -28.17 15.65
CA ASP A 73 2.73 -29.17 14.61
C ASP A 73 2.08 -30.43 15.19
N VAL A 74 0.74 -30.45 15.15
CA VAL A 74 -0.06 -31.58 15.62
C VAL A 74 -0.53 -32.43 14.46
N ASN A 75 -0.67 -33.73 14.65
CA ASN A 75 -1.25 -34.60 13.64
C ASN A 75 -2.75 -34.45 13.56
N ILE A 76 -3.25 -34.23 12.35
CA ILE A 76 -4.66 -34.09 12.05
C ILE A 76 -5.18 -35.40 11.48
N GLU A 77 -6.28 -35.87 12.04
CA GLU A 77 -7.06 -37.01 11.54
C GLU A 77 -8.50 -36.58 11.38
N ALA A 78 -8.83 -35.99 10.26
CA ALA A 78 -10.17 -35.45 10.00
C ALA A 78 -10.48 -35.37 8.51
N LYS A 79 -11.76 -35.53 8.18
CA LYS A 79 -12.33 -35.17 6.88
C LYS A 79 -13.04 -33.86 7.02
N ILE A 80 -12.39 -32.79 6.57
CA ILE A 80 -12.88 -31.42 6.72
C ILE A 80 -13.56 -31.00 5.43
N ARG A 81 -14.80 -30.50 5.53
CA ARG A 81 -15.52 -29.85 4.45
C ARG A 81 -15.89 -28.44 4.90
N ALA A 82 -15.66 -27.49 4.03
CA ALA A 82 -15.96 -26.09 4.25
C ALA A 82 -16.63 -25.49 3.00
N ASP A 83 -17.39 -24.43 3.21
CA ASP A 83 -18.09 -23.73 2.12
C ASP A 83 -17.13 -23.08 1.14
N ASN A 84 -15.93 -22.73 1.61
CA ASN A 84 -14.85 -22.18 0.79
C ASN A 84 -13.49 -22.36 1.48
N ALA A 85 -12.41 -21.99 0.80
CA ALA A 85 -11.05 -22.13 1.29
C ALA A 85 -10.76 -21.24 2.53
N VAL A 86 -11.36 -20.04 2.61
CA VAL A 86 -11.26 -19.17 3.78
C VAL A 86 -11.87 -19.84 5.01
N ALA A 87 -13.09 -20.35 4.89
CA ALA A 87 -13.78 -21.04 5.97
C ALA A 87 -13.04 -22.31 6.45
N PHE A 88 -12.32 -22.98 5.54
CA PHE A 88 -11.45 -24.09 5.88
C PHE A 88 -10.27 -23.64 6.75
N LEU A 89 -9.56 -22.58 6.34
CA LEU A 89 -8.45 -22.03 7.13
C LEU A 89 -8.91 -21.48 8.47
N ASP A 90 -10.03 -20.76 8.51
CA ASP A 90 -10.58 -20.20 9.74
C ASP A 90 -10.95 -21.29 10.74
N ARG A 91 -11.50 -22.40 10.24
CA ARG A 91 -11.80 -23.56 11.08
C ARG A 91 -10.55 -24.20 11.66
N LEU A 92 -9.53 -24.44 10.80
CA LEU A 92 -8.24 -24.98 11.27
C LEU A 92 -7.55 -24.04 12.25
N ALA A 93 -7.59 -22.73 11.98
CA ALA A 93 -6.99 -21.69 12.83
C ALA A 93 -7.62 -21.68 14.22
N LEU A 94 -8.95 -21.80 14.29
CA LEU A 94 -9.69 -21.86 15.55
C LEU A 94 -9.39 -23.16 16.33
N GLU A 95 -9.34 -24.31 15.65
CA GLU A 95 -9.15 -25.61 16.26
C GLU A 95 -7.71 -25.80 16.79
N HIS A 96 -6.72 -25.28 16.04
CA HIS A 96 -5.30 -25.46 16.34
C HIS A 96 -4.61 -24.19 16.87
N ARG A 97 -5.40 -23.16 17.22
CA ARG A 97 -4.94 -21.90 17.84
C ARG A 97 -3.81 -21.20 17.10
N PHE A 98 -3.96 -21.08 15.81
CA PHE A 98 -3.12 -20.21 15.00
C PHE A 98 -3.94 -19.09 14.37
N GLN A 99 -3.26 -18.07 13.86
CA GLN A 99 -3.79 -16.97 13.07
C GLN A 99 -3.09 -16.94 11.72
N TRP A 100 -3.77 -16.46 10.70
CA TRP A 100 -3.25 -16.45 9.35
C TRP A 100 -3.63 -15.16 8.62
N PHE A 101 -2.82 -14.79 7.64
CA PHE A 101 -3.13 -13.74 6.67
C PHE A 101 -2.40 -14.02 5.36
N VAL A 102 -2.82 -13.36 4.28
CA VAL A 102 -2.19 -13.48 2.97
C VAL A 102 -1.73 -12.11 2.51
N TYR A 103 -0.48 -12.04 2.08
CA TYR A 103 0.07 -10.84 1.48
C TYR A 103 1.11 -11.20 0.42
N ASN A 104 1.05 -10.52 -0.74
CA ASN A 104 1.99 -10.71 -1.85
C ASN A 104 2.17 -12.18 -2.26
N ASN A 105 1.05 -12.92 -2.39
CA ASN A 105 1.02 -14.33 -2.73
C ASN A 105 1.70 -15.28 -1.70
N VAL A 106 1.83 -14.84 -0.47
CA VAL A 106 2.36 -15.63 0.64
C VAL A 106 1.30 -15.78 1.72
N LEU A 107 1.03 -17.02 2.13
CA LEU A 107 0.22 -17.36 3.30
C LEU A 107 1.12 -17.37 4.53
N TYR A 108 0.85 -16.50 5.46
CA TYR A 108 1.51 -16.45 6.76
C TYR A 108 0.62 -17.13 7.80
N ALA A 109 1.18 -18.04 8.57
CA ALA A 109 0.50 -18.66 9.70
C ALA A 109 1.41 -18.61 10.93
N SER A 110 0.88 -18.15 12.07
CA SER A 110 1.61 -17.99 13.33
C SER A 110 0.72 -18.33 14.53
N PRO A 111 1.28 -18.68 15.71
CA PRO A 111 0.48 -18.95 16.90
C PRO A 111 -0.43 -17.75 17.24
N GLN A 112 -1.60 -18.05 17.78
CA GLN A 112 -2.58 -17.02 18.14
C GLN A 112 -2.14 -16.16 19.35
N ASP A 113 -1.25 -16.68 20.20
CA ASP A 113 -0.68 -16.00 21.35
C ASP A 113 0.57 -15.15 21.00
N GLU A 114 1.16 -15.33 19.83
CA GLU A 114 2.25 -14.51 19.33
C GLU A 114 1.71 -13.23 18.67
N GLN A 115 1.10 -12.35 19.46
CA GLN A 115 0.66 -11.03 19.00
C GLN A 115 1.70 -9.97 19.33
N ALA A 116 1.99 -9.11 18.34
CA ALA A 116 2.80 -7.93 18.50
C ALA A 116 1.94 -6.68 18.42
N SER A 117 2.40 -5.63 19.09
CA SER A 117 1.84 -4.29 18.95
C SER A 117 2.97 -3.33 18.66
N VAL A 118 2.77 -2.46 17.67
CA VAL A 118 3.75 -1.43 17.32
C VAL A 118 3.08 -0.06 17.29
N ARG A 119 3.81 0.91 17.83
CA ARG A 119 3.51 2.33 17.67
C ARG A 119 4.34 2.86 16.51
N ILE A 120 3.69 3.44 15.51
CA ILE A 120 4.32 4.03 14.34
C ILE A 120 4.06 5.53 14.42
N GLU A 121 5.13 6.32 14.46
CA GLU A 121 5.04 7.78 14.42
C GLU A 121 4.87 8.20 12.96
N VAL A 122 3.85 9.02 12.70
CA VAL A 122 3.54 9.56 11.38
C VAL A 122 3.26 11.05 11.52
N SER A 123 3.39 11.83 10.45
CA SER A 123 2.91 13.22 10.49
C SER A 123 1.38 13.23 10.70
N GLN A 124 0.86 14.31 11.32
CA GLN A 124 -0.56 14.40 11.71
C GLN A 124 -1.53 14.09 10.55
N ASP A 125 -1.18 14.49 9.34
CA ASP A 125 -2.01 14.27 8.15
C ASP A 125 -1.72 12.93 7.42
N ALA A 126 -0.68 12.20 7.81
CA ALA A 126 -0.22 11.01 7.09
C ALA A 126 -0.91 9.70 7.52
N ALA A 127 -1.58 9.66 8.68
CA ALA A 127 -2.24 8.44 9.15
C ALA A 127 -3.36 7.94 8.21
N PRO A 128 -4.30 8.79 7.73
CA PRO A 128 -5.31 8.37 6.75
C PRO A 128 -4.71 7.91 5.42
N ASP A 129 -3.69 8.62 4.94
CA ASP A 129 -2.98 8.27 3.70
C ASP A 129 -2.25 6.93 3.83
N MET A 130 -1.66 6.66 4.98
CA MET A 130 -1.01 5.39 5.28
C MET A 130 -2.01 4.25 5.28
N LYS A 131 -3.16 4.44 5.94
CA LYS A 131 -4.26 3.45 5.93
C LYS A 131 -4.76 3.18 4.53
N GLN A 132 -5.01 4.22 3.75
CA GLN A 132 -5.45 4.09 2.37
C GLN A 132 -4.41 3.35 1.51
N ALA A 133 -3.13 3.68 1.66
CA ALA A 133 -2.04 3.01 0.94
C ALA A 133 -1.94 1.52 1.31
N LEU A 134 -1.98 1.18 2.61
CA LEU A 134 -1.95 -0.21 3.09
C LEU A 134 -3.17 -1.00 2.62
N THR A 135 -4.35 -0.37 2.59
CA THR A 135 -5.56 -0.97 2.02
C THR A 135 -5.40 -1.19 0.52
N GLY A 136 -4.86 -0.21 -0.20
CA GLY A 136 -4.67 -0.27 -1.65
C GLY A 136 -3.68 -1.36 -2.11
N ILE A 137 -2.65 -1.66 -1.31
CA ILE A 137 -1.73 -2.78 -1.56
C ILE A 137 -2.20 -4.11 -0.98
N GLY A 138 -3.35 -4.14 -0.30
CA GLY A 138 -3.95 -5.34 0.28
C GLY A 138 -3.22 -5.88 1.51
N LEU A 139 -2.43 -5.07 2.19
CA LEU A 139 -1.76 -5.48 3.43
C LEU A 139 -2.63 -5.27 4.66
N LEU A 140 -3.52 -4.26 4.67
CA LEU A 140 -4.37 -3.99 5.82
C LEU A 140 -5.49 -5.03 5.94
N ASP A 141 -5.48 -5.80 7.04
CA ASP A 141 -6.48 -6.82 7.35
C ASP A 141 -7.36 -6.36 8.50
N SER A 142 -8.68 -6.36 8.29
CA SER A 142 -9.67 -5.91 9.28
C SER A 142 -9.79 -6.80 10.53
N ARG A 143 -9.21 -8.00 10.49
CA ARG A 143 -9.16 -8.92 11.63
C ARG A 143 -8.13 -8.49 12.68
N PHE A 144 -7.17 -7.66 12.29
CA PHE A 144 -6.11 -7.14 13.16
C PHE A 144 -6.38 -5.72 13.62
N GLY A 145 -5.73 -5.31 14.71
CA GLY A 145 -5.96 -4.01 15.31
C GLY A 145 -5.30 -2.88 14.51
N TRP A 146 -6.08 -1.84 14.24
CA TRP A 146 -5.63 -0.57 13.69
C TRP A 146 -6.24 0.57 14.50
N GLY A 147 -5.40 1.35 15.16
CA GLY A 147 -5.81 2.53 15.92
C GLY A 147 -5.09 3.78 15.42
N GLU A 148 -5.80 4.87 15.29
CA GLU A 148 -5.26 6.17 14.86
C GLU A 148 -5.38 7.16 16.02
N LEU A 149 -4.29 7.88 16.31
CA LEU A 149 -4.20 8.98 17.26
C LEU A 149 -3.70 10.22 16.50
N PRO A 150 -4.58 10.90 15.75
CA PRO A 150 -4.17 11.97 14.83
C PRO A 150 -3.52 13.15 15.55
N GLU A 151 -4.00 13.51 16.74
CA GLU A 151 -3.45 14.62 17.53
C GLU A 151 -2.02 14.35 18.01
N GLU A 152 -1.68 13.07 18.20
CA GLU A 152 -0.33 12.65 18.60
C GLU A 152 0.56 12.28 17.40
N GLY A 153 0.01 12.22 16.18
CA GLY A 153 0.73 11.75 15.00
C GLY A 153 1.16 10.28 15.13
N VAL A 154 0.26 9.43 15.65
CA VAL A 154 0.59 8.04 15.96
C VAL A 154 -0.45 7.08 15.39
N VAL A 155 0.05 5.97 14.85
CA VAL A 155 -0.74 4.80 14.46
C VAL A 155 -0.32 3.63 15.33
N LEU A 156 -1.30 2.93 15.92
CA LEU A 156 -1.12 1.68 16.65
C LEU A 156 -1.56 0.51 15.77
N VAL A 157 -0.67 -0.45 15.58
CA VAL A 157 -0.98 -1.67 14.83
C VAL A 157 -0.79 -2.87 15.74
N THR A 158 -1.77 -3.77 15.76
CA THR A 158 -1.70 -5.01 16.55
C THR A 158 -2.07 -6.19 15.66
N GLY A 159 -1.31 -7.28 15.77
CA GLY A 159 -1.52 -8.49 14.99
C GLY A 159 -0.35 -9.46 15.10
N PRO A 160 -0.28 -10.45 14.23
CA PRO A 160 0.88 -11.34 14.13
C PRO A 160 2.18 -10.56 13.99
N ALA A 161 3.26 -11.06 14.55
CA ALA A 161 4.57 -10.38 14.52
C ALA A 161 5.00 -10.04 13.08
N GLU A 162 4.81 -10.97 12.14
CA GLU A 162 5.15 -10.78 10.73
C GLU A 162 4.28 -9.70 10.07
N TYR A 163 2.99 -9.67 10.38
CA TYR A 163 2.07 -8.63 9.90
C TYR A 163 2.52 -7.23 10.37
N VAL A 164 2.81 -7.12 11.64
CA VAL A 164 3.28 -5.85 12.25
C VAL A 164 4.63 -5.42 11.65
N ASN A 165 5.55 -6.36 11.41
CA ASN A 165 6.84 -6.10 10.78
C ASN A 165 6.68 -5.60 9.33
N LEU A 166 5.77 -6.20 8.55
CA LEU A 166 5.50 -5.76 7.18
C LEU A 166 5.00 -4.31 7.14
N ILE A 167 4.07 -3.96 8.03
CA ILE A 167 3.55 -2.58 8.12
C ILE A 167 4.64 -1.61 8.58
N ARG A 168 5.46 -1.98 9.57
CA ARG A 168 6.59 -1.17 10.04
C ARG A 168 7.58 -0.91 8.90
N ASN A 169 7.96 -1.93 8.16
CA ASN A 169 8.88 -1.80 7.03
C ASN A 169 8.30 -0.89 5.94
N PHE A 170 7.01 -0.99 5.67
CA PHE A 170 6.33 -0.11 4.73
C PHE A 170 6.40 1.37 5.18
N SER A 171 6.15 1.65 6.46
CA SER A 171 6.22 3.02 7.00
C SER A 171 7.63 3.60 6.89
N GLN A 172 8.66 2.83 7.25
CA GLN A 172 10.06 3.26 7.18
C GLN A 172 10.53 3.54 5.75
N GLN A 173 10.09 2.75 4.79
CA GLN A 173 10.42 2.98 3.38
C GLN A 173 9.78 4.27 2.84
N ARG A 174 8.61 4.63 3.35
CA ARG A 174 7.90 5.85 2.98
C ARG A 174 8.60 7.09 3.55
N GLU A 175 8.99 7.06 4.82
CA GLU A 175 9.74 8.14 5.46
C GLU A 175 11.06 8.43 4.74
N THR A 176 11.80 7.40 4.36
CA THR A 176 13.08 7.56 3.64
C THR A 176 12.89 8.20 2.26
N LYS A 177 11.74 8.03 1.61
CA LYS A 177 11.42 8.70 0.33
C LYS A 177 11.03 10.17 0.51
N GLU A 178 10.33 10.50 1.58
CA GLU A 178 9.93 11.89 1.89
C GLU A 178 11.12 12.70 2.41
N ASP A 179 11.98 12.11 3.20
CA ASP A 179 13.18 12.78 3.75
C ASP A 179 14.24 13.13 2.66
N ARG A 180 14.17 12.49 1.49
CA ARG A 180 14.99 12.86 0.32
C ARG A 180 14.59 14.19 -0.33
N ARG A 181 13.44 14.76 0.02
CA ARG A 181 12.96 16.06 -0.48
C ARG A 181 13.11 17.14 0.60
N LYS A 182 14.28 17.22 1.22
CA LYS A 182 14.56 18.32 2.16
C LYS A 182 14.63 19.62 1.40
N VAL A 183 13.75 20.55 1.75
CA VAL A 183 13.87 21.94 1.31
C VAL A 183 15.02 22.55 2.08
N MET A 184 16.14 22.80 1.40
CA MET A 184 17.27 23.51 1.98
C MET A 184 17.17 24.99 1.61
N ILE A 185 17.09 25.85 2.62
CA ILE A 185 17.07 27.30 2.42
C ILE A 185 18.50 27.82 2.57
N PHE A 186 19.04 28.35 1.48
CA PHE A 186 20.36 28.99 1.48
C PHE A 186 20.18 30.50 1.47
N PRO A 187 20.50 31.22 2.56
CA PRO A 187 20.46 32.67 2.55
C PRO A 187 21.64 33.22 1.72
N LEU A 188 21.33 33.87 0.61
CA LEU A 188 22.34 34.50 -0.24
C LEU A 188 22.67 35.92 0.31
N ARG A 189 23.94 36.16 0.66
CA ARG A 189 24.36 37.45 1.16
C ARG A 189 24.89 38.40 0.07
N TYR A 190 25.49 37.86 -0.99
CA TYR A 190 26.21 38.65 -1.99
C TYR A 190 25.78 38.32 -3.45
N ALA A 191 24.81 37.44 -3.66
CA ALA A 191 24.32 37.10 -4.96
C ALA A 191 22.79 37.28 -5.05
N SER A 192 22.29 37.68 -6.22
CA SER A 192 20.84 37.77 -6.48
C SER A 192 20.29 36.41 -6.94
N VAL A 193 19.11 36.01 -6.48
CA VAL A 193 18.41 34.84 -6.97
C VAL A 193 17.96 35.03 -8.43
N SER A 194 17.46 36.25 -8.75
CA SER A 194 16.94 36.60 -10.06
C SER A 194 17.98 37.32 -10.92
N ASP A 195 17.83 37.24 -12.23
CA ASP A 195 18.67 37.94 -13.19
C ASP A 195 18.59 39.46 -13.00
N ARG A 196 19.71 40.15 -13.18
CA ARG A 196 19.80 41.62 -13.13
C ARG A 196 20.20 42.14 -14.48
N THR A 197 19.45 43.12 -14.98
CA THR A 197 19.81 43.86 -16.18
C THR A 197 20.50 45.16 -15.78
N ILE A 198 21.71 45.38 -16.29
CA ILE A 198 22.46 46.60 -16.11
C ILE A 198 22.64 47.27 -17.48
N GLN A 199 22.34 48.55 -17.55
CA GLN A 199 22.59 49.34 -18.75
C GLN A 199 23.92 50.10 -18.54
N TYR A 200 24.87 49.75 -19.40
CA TYR A 200 26.19 50.39 -19.40
C TYR A 200 26.40 51.04 -20.78
N ARG A 201 26.37 52.37 -20.84
CA ARG A 201 26.36 53.18 -22.07
C ARG A 201 25.15 52.76 -22.93
N ASP A 202 25.38 52.31 -24.16
CA ASP A 202 24.34 51.87 -25.11
C ASP A 202 24.17 50.35 -25.14
N GLN A 203 24.79 49.63 -24.23
CA GLN A 203 24.70 48.17 -24.13
C GLN A 203 23.92 47.73 -22.92
N ARG A 204 23.00 46.78 -23.16
CA ARG A 204 22.23 46.10 -22.11
C ARG A 204 22.94 44.80 -21.73
N LEU A 205 23.46 44.73 -20.53
CA LEU A 205 24.13 43.55 -19.99
C LEU A 205 23.19 42.84 -19.01
N VAL A 206 22.94 41.56 -19.22
CA VAL A 206 22.18 40.72 -18.30
C VAL A 206 23.15 39.91 -17.48
N ILE A 207 23.10 40.06 -16.14
CA ILE A 207 23.87 39.25 -15.20
C ILE A 207 22.94 38.17 -14.70
N PRO A 208 23.22 36.88 -15.00
CA PRO A 208 22.35 35.79 -14.60
C PRO A 208 22.34 35.65 -13.07
N GLY A 209 21.16 35.41 -12.49
CA GLY A 209 20.97 35.08 -11.10
C GLY A 209 21.33 33.63 -10.76
N VAL A 210 21.45 33.32 -9.48
CA VAL A 210 21.81 31.97 -9.02
C VAL A 210 20.80 30.92 -9.51
N ALA A 211 19.51 31.27 -9.61
CA ALA A 211 18.49 30.36 -10.10
C ALA A 211 18.72 29.97 -11.58
N THR A 212 19.06 30.94 -12.42
CA THR A 212 19.36 30.71 -13.83
C THR A 212 20.61 29.85 -14.00
N ILE A 213 21.68 30.14 -13.26
CA ILE A 213 22.92 29.36 -13.29
C ILE A 213 22.70 27.92 -12.82
N LEU A 214 21.91 27.71 -11.76
CA LEU A 214 21.59 26.36 -11.27
C LEU A 214 20.76 25.56 -12.29
N ASN A 215 19.79 26.20 -12.93
CA ASN A 215 18.98 25.54 -13.98
C ASN A 215 19.86 25.15 -15.19
N GLU A 216 20.75 26.05 -15.63
CA GLU A 216 21.69 25.75 -16.73
C GLU A 216 22.65 24.61 -16.38
N LEU A 217 23.16 24.55 -15.14
CA LEU A 217 24.00 23.45 -14.66
C LEU A 217 23.23 22.13 -14.61
N MET A 218 21.97 22.14 -14.17
CA MET A 218 21.13 20.94 -14.13
C MET A 218 20.76 20.44 -15.52
N ASP A 219 20.46 21.35 -16.45
CA ASP A 219 20.13 21.01 -17.84
C ASP A 219 21.38 20.66 -18.63
N GLY A 220 22.51 21.33 -18.44
CA GLY A 220 23.81 21.05 -19.03
C GLY A 220 24.37 19.68 -18.62
N ASN A 221 24.12 19.25 -17.36
CA ASN A 221 24.52 17.92 -16.90
C ASN A 221 23.65 16.80 -17.55
N ARG A 222 22.41 17.09 -17.93
CA ARG A 222 21.57 16.18 -18.72
C ARG A 222 22.08 16.07 -20.17
N SER A 223 22.54 17.17 -20.77
CA SER A 223 23.08 17.18 -22.12
C SER A 223 24.43 16.47 -22.21
N ALA A 224 25.28 16.58 -21.18
CA ALA A 224 26.56 15.88 -21.10
C ALA A 224 26.40 14.37 -20.95
N SER A 225 25.39 13.91 -20.16
CA SER A 225 25.11 12.49 -20.04
C SER A 225 24.49 11.88 -21.31
N ALA A 226 23.73 12.65 -22.08
CA ALA A 226 23.17 12.22 -23.37
C ALA A 226 24.23 12.19 -24.46
N GLY A 227 25.20 13.12 -24.44
CA GLY A 227 26.32 13.18 -25.38
C GLY A 227 27.37 12.07 -25.18
N ALA A 228 27.61 11.67 -23.94
CA ALA A 228 28.54 10.58 -23.62
C ALA A 228 28.02 9.20 -24.07
N SER A 229 26.70 9.02 -24.11
CA SER A 229 26.06 7.78 -24.61
C SER A 229 26.09 7.67 -26.14
N ALA A 230 26.12 8.79 -26.86
CA ALA A 230 26.18 8.80 -28.33
C ALA A 230 27.61 8.64 -28.86
N ALA A 231 28.63 9.04 -28.10
CA ALA A 231 30.03 8.90 -28.49
C ALA A 231 30.61 7.48 -28.32
N ALA A 232 29.96 6.65 -27.47
CA ALA A 232 30.41 5.27 -27.23
C ALA A 232 29.94 4.27 -28.30
N SER A 233 29.01 4.64 -29.19
CA SER A 233 28.49 3.76 -30.25
C SER A 233 29.11 4.00 -31.65
N GLY A 234 30.09 4.86 -31.74
CA GLY A 234 30.70 5.27 -33.02
C GLY A 234 32.14 4.77 -33.32
N MET A 235 32.71 3.90 -32.48
CA MET A 235 34.04 3.36 -32.67
C MET A 235 34.05 1.83 -32.76
N GLY A 236 33.71 1.32 -33.92
CA GLY A 236 33.82 -0.10 -34.23
C GLY A 236 33.47 -0.38 -35.65
N ASN A 237 34.37 -0.07 -36.57
CA ASN A 237 34.65 -0.78 -37.80
C ASN A 237 35.71 0.00 -38.59
N ASP A 238 36.94 -0.50 -38.52
CA ASP A 238 37.84 -0.74 -39.66
C ASP A 238 38.95 -1.70 -39.22
#